data_17072e576b1d5453e99c9946099a1664
#
_entry.id   17072e576b1d5453e99c9946099a1664
#
_cell.length_a   1.000
_cell.length_b   1.000
_cell.length_c   1.000
_cell.angle_alpha   90.00
_cell.angle_beta   90.00
_cell.angle_gamma   90.00
#
_symmetry.space_group_name_H-M   'P 1'
#
loop_
_entity.id
_entity.type
_entity.pdbx_description
1 polymer ?
#
loop_
_entity_poly.entity_id
_entity_poly.type
_entity_poly.pdbx_seq_one_letter_code
_entity_poly.pdbx_strand_id
1 'polypeptide(L)'
;TGAQSLAGQTILLHAEQGLGDTVQFCRYAAQLKAMGARVLMEVQAPLLPLLHSLAGVDVWLRQGDALPPFDYHCPLLSLPRALQTGPESLPAHVPYLFVDPELVAQWGRRLGPPRRLRVGLVWSGRPEHKNDHNRTMSLVQLAPLLAGPAEFHCLQREFRAADLAWDPAAKGVHLWADSLHSFADTAALIMHMDWVIAVDTSVAHVAAALGKPVWLM
;
A
#
# COMPACT_ATOMS: atom_id res chain seq x y z
N THR A 1 9.24 18.44 18.31
CA THR A 1 9.55 17.75 19.59
C THR A 1 8.31 17.09 20.22
N GLY A 2 7.12 17.14 19.61
CA GLY A 2 5.88 16.53 20.11
C GLY A 2 5.26 17.20 21.36
N ALA A 3 5.87 18.23 21.88
CA ALA A 3 5.40 18.92 23.10
C ALA A 3 4.56 20.18 22.80
N GLN A 4 4.50 20.61 21.53
CA GLN A 4 3.73 21.79 21.12
C GLN A 4 2.26 21.42 20.93
N SER A 5 1.35 22.35 21.33
CA SER A 5 -0.06 22.23 20.95
C SER A 5 -0.21 22.41 19.46
N LEU A 6 -0.92 21.51 18.82
CA LEU A 6 -1.27 21.57 17.39
C LEU A 6 -2.65 22.18 17.14
N ALA A 7 -3.40 22.52 18.18
CA ALA A 7 -4.75 23.08 18.05
C ALA A 7 -4.72 24.39 17.24
N GLY A 8 -5.43 24.38 16.11
CA GLY A 8 -5.50 25.53 15.19
C GLY A 8 -4.25 25.73 14.32
N GLN A 9 -3.23 24.89 14.44
CA GLN A 9 -2.00 24.98 13.65
C GLN A 9 -2.08 24.12 12.39
N THR A 10 -1.34 24.52 11.37
CA THR A 10 -1.21 23.75 10.12
C THR A 10 0.08 22.95 10.14
N ILE A 11 -0.01 21.64 9.95
CA ILE A 11 1.15 20.75 9.86
C ILE A 11 1.25 20.13 8.48
N LEU A 12 2.45 20.18 7.87
CA LEU A 12 2.80 19.46 6.67
C LEU A 12 3.44 18.12 7.02
N LEU A 13 2.78 17.03 6.65
CA LEU A 13 3.36 15.69 6.63
C LEU A 13 3.94 15.43 5.25
N HIS A 14 5.13 14.86 5.18
CA HIS A 14 5.74 14.58 3.88
C HIS A 14 6.38 13.20 3.85
N ALA A 15 6.23 12.53 2.70
CA ALA A 15 6.87 11.25 2.43
C ALA A 15 8.36 11.46 2.10
N GLU A 16 9.24 10.74 2.79
CA GLU A 16 10.69 10.81 2.60
C GLU A 16 11.32 9.46 2.24
N GLN A 17 10.53 8.38 2.26
CA GLN A 17 10.97 7.01 2.00
C GLN A 17 10.12 6.36 0.90
N GLY A 18 10.07 5.03 0.87
CA GLY A 18 9.35 4.26 -0.12
C GLY A 18 7.83 4.37 -0.05
N LEU A 19 7.15 3.88 -1.08
CA LEU A 19 5.69 3.88 -1.16
C LEU A 19 5.04 3.08 -0.03
N GLY A 20 5.67 1.97 0.39
CA GLY A 20 5.19 1.15 1.51
C GLY A 20 5.21 1.91 2.82
N ASP A 21 6.30 2.66 3.08
CA ASP A 21 6.43 3.50 4.27
C ASP A 21 5.33 4.57 4.31
N THR A 22 5.06 5.21 3.17
CA THR A 22 3.98 6.19 3.07
C THR A 22 2.64 5.57 3.42
N VAL A 23 2.32 4.40 2.86
CA VAL A 23 1.08 3.67 3.18
C VAL A 23 1.01 3.31 4.66
N GLN A 24 2.11 2.85 5.25
CA GLN A 24 2.14 2.44 6.65
C GLN A 24 1.96 3.61 7.61
N PHE A 25 2.67 4.72 7.37
CA PHE A 25 2.74 5.84 8.33
C PHE A 25 1.69 6.92 8.10
N CYS A 26 1.00 6.96 6.96
CA CYS A 26 -0.08 7.92 6.71
C CYS A 26 -1.22 7.81 7.74
N ARG A 27 -1.41 6.65 8.39
CA ARG A 27 -2.44 6.41 9.42
C ARG A 27 -2.36 7.38 10.61
N TYR A 28 -1.20 7.99 10.87
CA TYR A 28 -1.03 8.97 11.93
C TYR A 28 -1.74 10.31 11.68
N ALA A 29 -2.18 10.58 10.44
CA ALA A 29 -2.92 11.79 10.09
C ALA A 29 -4.18 11.98 10.95
N ALA A 30 -4.93 10.91 11.17
CA ALA A 30 -6.14 10.94 11.99
C ALA A 30 -5.86 11.36 13.44
N GLN A 31 -4.72 10.93 14.00
CA GLN A 31 -4.31 11.31 15.35
C GLN A 31 -3.96 12.80 15.44
N LEU A 32 -3.23 13.34 14.46
CA LEU A 32 -2.91 14.76 14.41
C LEU A 32 -4.18 15.61 14.20
N LYS A 33 -5.10 15.12 13.37
CA LYS A 33 -6.39 15.77 13.19
C LYS A 33 -7.20 15.83 14.50
N ALA A 34 -7.20 14.74 15.27
CA ALA A 34 -7.85 14.69 16.59
C ALA A 34 -7.19 15.63 17.61
N MET A 35 -5.89 15.98 17.45
CA MET A 35 -5.20 17.00 18.25
C MET A 35 -5.54 18.44 17.81
N GLY A 36 -6.45 18.63 16.85
CA GLY A 36 -6.91 19.94 16.37
C GLY A 36 -6.05 20.57 15.27
N ALA A 37 -5.15 19.80 14.66
CA ALA A 37 -4.33 20.29 13.56
C ALA A 37 -5.11 20.37 12.24
N ARG A 38 -4.74 21.32 11.39
CA ARG A 38 -5.00 21.27 9.95
C ARG A 38 -3.87 20.47 9.30
N VAL A 39 -4.18 19.33 8.69
CA VAL A 39 -3.20 18.39 8.17
C VAL A 39 -3.06 18.54 6.64
N LEU A 40 -1.88 18.93 6.20
CA LEU A 40 -1.46 18.86 4.81
C LEU A 40 -0.61 17.59 4.65
N MET A 41 -0.76 16.85 3.55
CA MET A 41 0.04 15.66 3.32
C MET A 41 0.60 15.62 1.90
N GLU A 42 1.93 15.66 1.79
CA GLU A 42 2.67 15.54 0.53
C GLU A 42 3.14 14.09 0.35
N VAL A 43 2.71 13.47 -0.76
CA VAL A 43 2.99 12.06 -1.04
C VAL A 43 3.36 11.84 -2.52
N GLN A 44 3.91 10.66 -2.80
CA GLN A 44 4.19 10.22 -4.16
C GLN A 44 2.90 10.13 -4.98
N ALA A 45 2.91 10.69 -6.19
CA ALA A 45 1.75 10.78 -7.08
C ALA A 45 1.00 9.44 -7.32
N PRO A 46 1.67 8.27 -7.46
CA PRO A 46 0.97 7.00 -7.67
C PRO A 46 0.05 6.56 -6.53
N LEU A 47 0.28 7.05 -5.30
CA LEU A 47 -0.52 6.68 -4.13
C LEU A 47 -1.78 7.52 -3.96
N LEU A 48 -1.82 8.74 -4.50
CA LEU A 48 -2.92 9.69 -4.27
C LEU A 48 -4.32 9.12 -4.53
N PRO A 49 -4.56 8.37 -5.65
CA PRO A 49 -5.89 7.85 -5.93
C PRO A 49 -6.43 6.91 -4.83
N LEU A 50 -5.54 6.20 -4.13
CA LEU A 50 -5.92 5.34 -3.00
C LEU A 50 -5.99 6.13 -1.69
N LEU A 51 -5.00 7.00 -1.44
CA LEU A 51 -4.85 7.70 -0.17
C LEU A 51 -5.95 8.74 0.08
N HIS A 52 -6.65 9.23 -0.94
CA HIS A 52 -7.80 10.12 -0.78
C HIS A 52 -8.91 9.50 0.10
N SER A 53 -8.91 8.19 0.30
CA SER A 53 -9.82 7.50 1.21
C SER A 53 -9.43 7.62 2.70
N LEU A 54 -8.20 8.09 2.99
CA LEU A 54 -7.69 8.21 4.35
C LEU A 54 -8.34 9.39 5.07
N ALA A 55 -8.86 9.13 6.26
CA ALA A 55 -9.39 10.17 7.13
C ALA A 55 -8.28 11.01 7.78
N GLY A 56 -8.59 12.28 8.07
CA GLY A 56 -7.72 13.16 8.85
C GLY A 56 -6.75 14.02 8.04
N VAL A 57 -6.81 14.00 6.72
CA VAL A 57 -6.04 14.88 5.84
C VAL A 57 -6.95 15.96 5.25
N ASP A 58 -6.57 17.22 5.41
CA ASP A 58 -7.34 18.36 4.89
C ASP A 58 -6.92 18.76 3.46
N VAL A 59 -5.64 18.59 3.12
CA VAL A 59 -5.10 18.93 1.80
C VAL A 59 -4.08 17.89 1.37
N TRP A 60 -4.29 17.35 0.18
CA TRP A 60 -3.36 16.43 -0.48
C TRP A 60 -2.46 17.18 -1.46
N LEU A 61 -1.16 16.87 -1.43
CA LEU A 61 -0.13 17.44 -2.28
C LEU A 61 0.69 16.31 -2.92
N ARG A 62 1.06 16.49 -4.17
CA ARG A 62 2.05 15.60 -4.80
C ARG A 62 3.45 16.06 -4.43
N GLN A 63 4.37 15.15 -4.32
CA GLN A 63 5.78 15.51 -4.22
C GLN A 63 6.18 16.41 -5.41
N GLY A 64 6.73 17.59 -5.08
CA GLY A 64 7.13 18.61 -6.04
C GLY A 64 6.08 19.67 -6.36
N ASP A 65 4.87 19.57 -5.83
CA ASP A 65 3.88 20.64 -5.92
C ASP A 65 4.31 21.85 -5.06
N ALA A 66 3.79 23.05 -5.40
CA ALA A 66 3.97 24.23 -4.55
C ALA A 66 3.31 24.03 -3.21
N LEU A 67 4.08 24.20 -2.13
CA LEU A 67 3.58 24.00 -0.77
C LEU A 67 2.82 25.24 -0.29
N PRO A 68 1.57 25.10 0.23
CA PRO A 68 0.89 26.17 0.90
C PRO A 68 1.58 26.50 2.25
N PRO A 69 1.29 27.64 2.87
CA PRO A 69 1.86 27.98 4.19
C PRO A 69 1.50 26.94 5.23
N PHE A 70 2.47 26.63 6.10
CA PHE A 70 2.31 25.73 7.26
C PHE A 70 3.14 26.23 8.45
N ASP A 71 2.73 25.86 9.66
CA ASP A 71 3.39 26.23 10.91
C ASP A 71 4.48 25.22 11.30
N TYR A 72 4.20 23.94 11.05
CA TYR A 72 5.08 22.81 11.36
C TYR A 72 5.17 21.85 10.18
N HIS A 73 6.25 21.08 10.13
CA HIS A 73 6.35 19.94 9.23
C HIS A 73 6.94 18.72 9.96
N CYS A 74 6.61 17.53 9.45
CA CYS A 74 7.13 16.28 9.97
C CYS A 74 7.25 15.24 8.86
N PRO A 75 8.42 14.60 8.70
CA PRO A 75 8.54 13.39 7.89
C PRO A 75 7.63 12.29 8.44
N LEU A 76 6.98 11.51 7.59
CA LEU A 76 6.03 10.48 8.01
C LEU A 76 6.65 9.48 9.00
N LEU A 77 7.88 9.01 8.74
CA LEU A 77 8.55 8.04 9.60
C LEU A 77 8.99 8.62 10.96
N SER A 78 8.99 9.93 11.09
CA SER A 78 9.30 10.60 12.38
C SER A 78 8.07 10.72 13.29
N LEU A 79 6.88 10.51 12.79
CA LEU A 79 5.62 10.64 13.54
C LEU A 79 5.55 9.76 14.79
N PRO A 80 5.92 8.46 14.74
CA PRO A 80 5.89 7.62 15.94
C PRO A 80 6.72 8.20 17.08
N ARG A 81 7.93 8.70 16.78
CA ARG A 81 8.79 9.35 17.75
C ARG A 81 8.21 10.68 18.24
N ALA A 82 7.71 11.51 17.32
CA ALA A 82 7.14 12.81 17.67
C ALA A 82 5.90 12.67 18.55
N LEU A 83 5.08 11.65 18.33
CA LEU A 83 3.88 11.35 19.11
C LEU A 83 4.14 10.40 20.29
N GLN A 84 5.40 10.05 20.55
CA GLN A 84 5.80 9.13 21.62
C GLN A 84 5.02 7.80 21.56
N THR A 85 4.83 7.27 20.35
CA THR A 85 4.07 6.04 20.12
C THR A 85 4.80 4.85 20.76
N GLY A 86 4.12 4.19 21.68
CA GLY A 86 4.52 2.91 22.24
C GLY A 86 3.59 1.79 21.75
N PRO A 87 3.80 0.53 22.17
CA PRO A 87 2.96 -0.60 21.78
C PRO A 87 1.47 -0.36 22.03
N GLU A 88 1.13 0.27 23.16
CA GLU A 88 -0.26 0.51 23.60
C GLU A 88 -0.93 1.71 22.89
N SER A 89 -0.14 2.60 22.29
CA SER A 89 -0.63 3.82 21.61
C SER A 89 -0.47 3.78 20.09
N LEU A 90 -0.04 2.62 19.55
CA LEU A 90 0.06 2.43 18.11
C LEU A 90 -1.35 2.57 17.48
N PRO A 91 -1.54 3.41 16.43
CA PRO A 91 -2.82 3.46 15.72
C PRO A 91 -3.02 2.15 14.95
N ALA A 92 -3.60 1.16 15.65
CA ALA A 92 -3.73 -0.22 15.17
C ALA A 92 -5.07 -0.49 14.44
N HIS A 93 -5.95 0.53 14.35
CA HIS A 93 -7.23 0.35 13.65
C HIS A 93 -7.03 -0.03 12.18
N VAL A 94 -7.66 -1.11 11.75
CA VAL A 94 -7.64 -1.65 10.38
C VAL A 94 -9.07 -2.05 10.01
N PRO A 95 -9.55 -1.77 8.81
CA PRO A 95 -8.89 -1.02 7.74
C PRO A 95 -8.82 0.49 8.03
N TYR A 96 -7.81 1.16 7.48
CA TYR A 96 -7.71 2.62 7.49
C TYR A 96 -7.63 3.23 6.08
N LEU A 97 -7.49 2.40 5.05
CA LEU A 97 -7.68 2.78 3.65
C LEU A 97 -8.90 2.04 3.09
N PHE A 98 -9.57 2.67 2.14
CA PHE A 98 -10.78 2.15 1.52
C PHE A 98 -10.70 2.31 0.01
N VAL A 99 -11.44 1.48 -0.70
CA VAL A 99 -11.47 1.49 -2.16
C VAL A 99 -12.86 1.94 -2.61
N ASP A 100 -12.93 2.71 -3.69
CA ASP A 100 -14.17 3.08 -4.33
C ASP A 100 -14.99 1.81 -4.65
N PRO A 101 -16.22 1.67 -4.13
CA PRO A 101 -17.08 0.52 -4.37
C PRO A 101 -17.34 0.24 -5.86
N GLU A 102 -17.42 1.29 -6.69
CA GLU A 102 -17.60 1.14 -8.13
C GLU A 102 -16.38 0.47 -8.77
N LEU A 103 -15.17 0.90 -8.39
CA LEU A 103 -13.92 0.28 -8.87
C LEU A 103 -13.80 -1.17 -8.41
N VAL A 104 -14.19 -1.47 -7.17
CA VAL A 104 -14.25 -2.86 -6.66
C VAL A 104 -15.24 -3.68 -7.51
N ALA A 105 -16.44 -3.14 -7.79
CA ALA A 105 -17.43 -3.83 -8.61
C ALA A 105 -16.94 -4.07 -10.04
N GLN A 106 -16.20 -3.12 -10.63
CA GLN A 106 -15.59 -3.27 -11.95
C GLN A 106 -14.59 -4.44 -11.98
N TRP A 107 -13.71 -4.52 -11.00
CA TRP A 107 -12.77 -5.64 -10.85
C TRP A 107 -13.50 -6.95 -10.59
N GLY A 108 -14.58 -6.95 -9.80
CA GLY A 108 -15.42 -8.13 -9.59
C GLY A 108 -16.01 -8.69 -10.89
N ARG A 109 -16.51 -7.81 -11.76
CA ARG A 109 -17.02 -8.22 -13.09
C ARG A 109 -15.92 -8.83 -13.97
N ARG A 110 -14.70 -8.30 -13.92
CA ARG A 110 -13.55 -8.82 -14.69
C ARG A 110 -13.07 -10.18 -14.20
N LEU A 111 -13.05 -10.36 -12.89
CA LEU A 111 -12.63 -11.61 -12.25
C LEU A 111 -13.68 -12.71 -12.39
N GLY A 112 -14.95 -12.34 -12.50
CA GLY A 112 -16.06 -13.28 -12.45
C GLY A 112 -16.27 -13.89 -11.05
N PRO A 113 -17.20 -14.84 -10.89
CA PRO A 113 -17.44 -15.49 -9.61
C PRO A 113 -16.23 -16.33 -9.17
N PRO A 114 -15.85 -16.31 -7.88
CA PRO A 114 -14.76 -17.14 -7.39
C PRO A 114 -15.11 -18.61 -7.48
N ARG A 115 -14.21 -19.42 -8.00
CA ARG A 115 -14.35 -20.88 -8.07
C ARG A 115 -13.52 -21.58 -6.99
N ARG A 116 -12.48 -20.91 -6.51
CA ARG A 116 -11.54 -21.37 -5.49
C ARG A 116 -11.10 -20.16 -4.65
N LEU A 117 -10.34 -20.40 -3.61
CA LEU A 117 -9.62 -19.36 -2.86
C LEU A 117 -8.77 -18.53 -3.81
N ARG A 118 -8.88 -17.20 -3.72
CA ARG A 118 -8.08 -16.27 -4.51
C ARG A 118 -6.90 -15.77 -3.70
N VAL A 119 -5.71 -15.99 -4.22
CA VAL A 119 -4.46 -15.60 -3.58
C VAL A 119 -3.75 -14.56 -4.45
N GLY A 120 -3.58 -13.37 -3.92
CA GLY A 120 -2.75 -12.34 -4.52
C GLY A 120 -1.27 -12.61 -4.29
N LEU A 121 -0.44 -12.50 -5.32
CA LEU A 121 1.00 -12.79 -5.26
C LEU A 121 1.84 -11.58 -5.62
N VAL A 122 2.88 -11.33 -4.83
CA VAL A 122 4.00 -10.42 -5.14
C VAL A 122 5.29 -11.09 -4.71
N TRP A 123 6.16 -11.42 -5.67
CA TRP A 123 7.39 -12.16 -5.40
C TRP A 123 8.67 -11.34 -5.62
N SER A 124 8.55 -10.14 -6.18
CA SER A 124 9.70 -9.27 -6.38
C SER A 124 9.37 -7.80 -6.16
N GLY A 125 10.36 -7.06 -5.68
CA GLY A 125 10.33 -5.61 -5.56
C GLY A 125 11.01 -4.93 -6.75
N ARG A 126 11.21 -3.61 -6.63
CA ARG A 126 11.97 -2.84 -7.63
C ARG A 126 13.44 -3.24 -7.60
N PRO A 127 14.04 -3.55 -8.77
CA PRO A 127 15.45 -3.97 -8.86
C PRO A 127 16.44 -2.92 -8.34
N GLU A 128 16.09 -1.62 -8.44
CA GLU A 128 16.93 -0.51 -8.00
C GLU A 128 17.03 -0.37 -6.47
N HIS A 129 16.20 -1.10 -5.73
CA HIS A 129 16.24 -1.05 -4.28
C HIS A 129 17.50 -1.75 -3.75
N LYS A 130 18.30 -1.06 -2.92
CA LYS A 130 19.60 -1.55 -2.43
C LYS A 130 19.57 -2.93 -1.78
N ASN A 131 18.46 -3.28 -1.11
CA ASN A 131 18.26 -4.56 -0.42
C ASN A 131 17.36 -5.52 -1.22
N ASP A 132 17.20 -5.31 -2.52
CA ASP A 132 16.27 -6.10 -3.31
C ASP A 132 16.62 -7.59 -3.37
N HIS A 133 17.93 -7.91 -3.39
CA HIS A 133 18.44 -9.28 -3.42
C HIS A 133 18.08 -10.12 -2.18
N ASN A 134 17.81 -9.48 -1.03
CA ASN A 134 17.43 -10.17 0.20
C ASN A 134 15.91 -10.38 0.36
N ARG A 135 15.10 -9.65 -0.42
CA ARG A 135 13.63 -9.71 -0.31
C ARG A 135 12.94 -10.28 -1.53
N THR A 136 13.63 -10.37 -2.67
CA THR A 136 13.05 -10.90 -3.91
C THR A 136 13.20 -12.41 -3.96
N MET A 137 12.11 -13.07 -4.30
CA MET A 137 12.08 -14.49 -4.66
C MET A 137 11.96 -14.65 -6.18
N SER A 138 12.45 -15.75 -6.74
CA SER A 138 12.11 -16.11 -8.10
C SER A 138 10.74 -16.81 -8.14
N LEU A 139 10.00 -16.61 -9.22
CA LEU A 139 8.70 -17.27 -9.38
C LEU A 139 8.84 -18.81 -9.38
N VAL A 140 9.98 -19.34 -9.80
CA VAL A 140 10.30 -20.78 -9.75
C VAL A 140 10.28 -21.32 -8.32
N GLN A 141 10.73 -20.52 -7.34
CA GLN A 141 10.69 -20.91 -5.93
C GLN A 141 9.26 -21.03 -5.39
N LEU A 142 8.29 -20.35 -6.01
CA LEU A 142 6.87 -20.43 -5.67
C LEU A 142 6.14 -21.59 -6.38
N ALA A 143 6.82 -22.33 -7.27
CA ALA A 143 6.18 -23.43 -8.01
C ALA A 143 5.43 -24.45 -7.12
N PRO A 144 5.94 -24.86 -5.94
CA PRO A 144 5.19 -25.74 -5.06
C PRO A 144 3.88 -25.13 -4.53
N LEU A 145 3.87 -23.81 -4.26
CA LEU A 145 2.66 -23.08 -3.86
C LEU A 145 1.63 -23.05 -5.01
N LEU A 146 2.10 -22.78 -6.23
CA LEU A 146 1.25 -22.66 -7.42
C LEU A 146 0.59 -23.98 -7.84
N ALA A 147 1.10 -25.12 -7.38
CA ALA A 147 0.47 -26.42 -7.55
C ALA A 147 -0.74 -26.64 -6.61
N GLY A 148 -0.99 -25.73 -5.67
CA GLY A 148 -2.10 -25.79 -4.73
C GLY A 148 -3.46 -25.50 -5.35
N PRO A 149 -4.55 -25.77 -4.61
CA PRO A 149 -5.94 -25.67 -5.13
C PRO A 149 -6.52 -24.25 -5.06
N ALA A 150 -5.71 -23.21 -5.30
CA ALA A 150 -6.13 -21.80 -5.30
C ALA A 150 -6.11 -21.18 -6.70
N GLU A 151 -6.76 -20.04 -6.86
CA GLU A 151 -6.59 -19.13 -8.00
C GLU A 151 -5.54 -18.10 -7.64
N PHE A 152 -4.45 -18.04 -8.41
CA PHE A 152 -3.33 -17.13 -8.14
C PHE A 152 -3.41 -15.90 -9.04
N HIS A 153 -3.37 -14.71 -8.44
CA HIS A 153 -3.47 -13.42 -9.12
C HIS A 153 -2.20 -12.60 -8.85
N CYS A 154 -1.49 -12.25 -9.92
CA CYS A 154 -0.33 -11.37 -9.81
C CYS A 154 -0.77 -9.94 -9.50
N LEU A 155 -0.25 -9.38 -8.41
CA LEU A 155 -0.50 -8.00 -8.00
C LEU A 155 0.64 -7.04 -8.37
N GLN A 156 1.73 -7.53 -8.99
CA GLN A 156 2.84 -6.68 -9.43
C GLN A 156 2.66 -6.24 -10.88
N ARG A 157 3.19 -5.05 -11.19
CA ARG A 157 3.16 -4.48 -12.54
C ARG A 157 4.41 -4.79 -13.36
N GLU A 158 5.52 -4.99 -12.70
CA GLU A 158 6.82 -5.17 -13.32
C GLU A 158 7.28 -6.61 -13.12
N PHE A 159 7.88 -7.17 -14.16
CA PHE A 159 8.38 -8.54 -14.16
C PHE A 159 9.86 -8.53 -14.50
N ARG A 160 10.60 -9.44 -13.90
CA ARG A 160 11.98 -9.72 -14.29
C ARG A 160 12.00 -10.59 -15.52
N ALA A 161 13.06 -10.46 -16.32
CA ALA A 161 13.22 -11.28 -17.52
C ALA A 161 13.15 -12.80 -17.21
N ALA A 162 13.70 -13.23 -16.07
CA ALA A 162 13.63 -14.61 -15.61
C ALA A 162 12.21 -15.08 -15.31
N ASP A 163 11.34 -14.20 -14.75
CA ASP A 163 9.95 -14.54 -14.48
C ASP A 163 9.16 -14.68 -15.78
N LEU A 164 9.38 -13.79 -16.75
CA LEU A 164 8.74 -13.88 -18.07
C LEU A 164 9.15 -15.13 -18.83
N ALA A 165 10.43 -15.53 -18.72
CA ALA A 165 10.94 -16.76 -19.34
C ALA A 165 10.31 -18.03 -18.74
N TRP A 166 9.83 -17.97 -17.48
CA TRP A 166 9.14 -19.08 -16.82
C TRP A 166 7.66 -19.19 -17.20
N ASP A 167 7.12 -18.18 -17.88
CA ASP A 167 5.73 -18.06 -18.30
C ASP A 167 4.70 -18.26 -17.16
N PRO A 168 4.49 -17.25 -16.33
CA PRO A 168 3.56 -17.33 -15.19
C PRO A 168 2.14 -17.70 -15.62
N ALA A 169 1.69 -17.21 -16.78
CA ALA A 169 0.34 -17.47 -17.28
C ALA A 169 0.14 -18.95 -17.63
N ALA A 170 1.13 -19.59 -18.26
CA ALA A 170 1.11 -21.03 -18.55
C ALA A 170 1.14 -21.89 -17.27
N LYS A 171 1.54 -21.29 -16.13
CA LYS A 171 1.53 -21.92 -14.80
C LYS A 171 0.29 -21.59 -13.97
N GLY A 172 -0.72 -20.99 -14.58
CA GLY A 172 -2.00 -20.72 -13.94
C GLY A 172 -2.04 -19.44 -13.08
N VAL A 173 -1.07 -18.55 -13.22
CA VAL A 173 -1.09 -17.23 -12.57
C VAL A 173 -1.82 -16.23 -13.46
N HIS A 174 -2.89 -15.62 -12.97
CA HIS A 174 -3.59 -14.55 -13.66
C HIS A 174 -2.78 -13.26 -13.61
N LEU A 175 -2.43 -12.72 -14.78
CA LEU A 175 -1.63 -11.50 -14.91
C LEU A 175 -2.53 -10.30 -15.18
N TRP A 176 -2.30 -9.20 -14.44
CA TRP A 176 -3.12 -7.98 -14.50
C TRP A 176 -2.30 -6.71 -14.75
N ALA A 177 -1.01 -6.83 -15.03
CA ALA A 177 -0.08 -5.70 -15.11
C ALA A 177 -0.58 -4.54 -15.99
N ASP A 178 -1.13 -4.86 -17.18
CA ASP A 178 -1.67 -3.88 -18.12
C ASP A 178 -2.96 -3.19 -17.65
N SER A 179 -3.57 -3.68 -16.58
CA SER A 179 -4.80 -3.17 -16.00
C SER A 179 -4.61 -2.45 -14.67
N LEU A 180 -3.44 -2.55 -14.08
CA LEU A 180 -3.08 -1.89 -12.82
C LEU A 180 -2.49 -0.52 -13.11
N HIS A 181 -3.32 0.49 -13.36
CA HIS A 181 -2.87 1.84 -13.72
C HIS A 181 -2.48 2.67 -12.50
N SER A 182 -3.02 2.35 -11.32
CA SER A 182 -2.81 3.06 -10.06
C SER A 182 -2.82 2.11 -8.87
N PHE A 183 -2.45 2.61 -7.69
CA PHE A 183 -2.64 1.85 -6.44
C PHE A 183 -4.11 1.67 -6.06
N ALA A 184 -5.03 2.48 -6.58
CA ALA A 184 -6.46 2.25 -6.43
C ALA A 184 -6.91 0.98 -7.18
N ASP A 185 -6.37 0.73 -8.39
CA ASP A 185 -6.63 -0.51 -9.13
C ASP A 185 -6.07 -1.73 -8.39
N THR A 186 -4.82 -1.63 -7.92
CA THR A 186 -4.19 -2.69 -7.12
C THR A 186 -5.02 -2.98 -5.86
N ALA A 187 -5.46 -1.95 -5.16
CA ALA A 187 -6.31 -2.08 -3.98
C ALA A 187 -7.66 -2.72 -4.31
N ALA A 188 -8.30 -2.33 -5.43
CA ALA A 188 -9.56 -2.91 -5.86
C ALA A 188 -9.43 -4.40 -6.21
N LEU A 189 -8.33 -4.78 -6.87
CA LEU A 189 -8.03 -6.20 -7.12
C LEU A 189 -7.80 -6.96 -5.80
N ILE A 190 -7.05 -6.38 -4.85
CA ILE A 190 -6.81 -6.93 -3.52
C ILE A 190 -8.13 -7.18 -2.76
N MET A 191 -9.14 -6.33 -2.91
CA MET A 191 -10.43 -6.51 -2.25
C MET A 191 -11.10 -7.85 -2.61
N HIS A 192 -10.78 -8.43 -3.76
CA HIS A 192 -11.27 -9.74 -4.21
C HIS A 192 -10.36 -10.92 -3.82
N MET A 193 -9.25 -10.65 -3.16
CA MET A 193 -8.36 -11.71 -2.67
C MET A 193 -8.76 -12.14 -1.27
N ASP A 194 -8.68 -13.44 -1.00
CA ASP A 194 -8.85 -14.00 0.34
C ASP A 194 -7.55 -13.87 1.15
N TRP A 195 -6.40 -14.00 0.47
CA TRP A 195 -5.07 -13.89 1.03
C TRP A 195 -4.15 -13.11 0.10
N VAL A 196 -3.17 -12.44 0.67
CA VAL A 196 -2.04 -11.86 -0.09
C VAL A 196 -0.75 -12.47 0.43
N ILE A 197 0.04 -13.05 -0.46
CA ILE A 197 1.38 -13.56 -0.18
C ILE A 197 2.36 -12.66 -0.91
N ALA A 198 3.21 -11.97 -0.18
CA ALA A 198 4.08 -10.94 -0.75
C ALA A 198 5.43 -10.91 -0.08
N VAL A 199 6.46 -10.59 -0.86
CA VAL A 199 7.71 -10.08 -0.30
C VAL A 199 7.49 -8.67 0.23
N ASP A 200 8.43 -8.13 1.02
CA ASP A 200 8.36 -6.77 1.58
C ASP A 200 8.29 -5.71 0.48
N THR A 201 7.07 -5.31 0.15
CA THR A 201 6.74 -4.33 -0.91
C THR A 201 5.56 -3.45 -0.51
N SER A 202 5.37 -2.34 -1.22
CA SER A 202 4.22 -1.46 -1.01
C SER A 202 2.87 -2.16 -1.13
N VAL A 203 2.76 -3.22 -1.93
CA VAL A 203 1.52 -4.00 -2.08
C VAL A 203 1.15 -4.74 -0.79
N ALA A 204 2.15 -5.28 -0.06
CA ALA A 204 1.93 -5.90 1.25
C ALA A 204 1.32 -4.88 2.24
N HIS A 205 1.87 -3.66 2.27
CA HIS A 205 1.36 -2.57 3.11
C HIS A 205 -0.06 -2.15 2.71
N VAL A 206 -0.36 -2.06 1.40
CA VAL A 206 -1.71 -1.75 0.91
C VAL A 206 -2.70 -2.83 1.34
N ALA A 207 -2.36 -4.11 1.16
CA ALA A 207 -3.24 -5.20 1.56
C ALA A 207 -3.53 -5.18 3.08
N ALA A 208 -2.48 -4.95 3.90
CA ALA A 208 -2.64 -4.81 5.34
C ALA A 208 -3.49 -3.59 5.73
N ALA A 209 -3.31 -2.44 5.05
CA ALA A 209 -4.08 -1.22 5.27
C ALA A 209 -5.58 -1.39 4.94
N LEU A 210 -5.89 -2.28 4.00
CA LEU A 210 -7.25 -2.67 3.61
C LEU A 210 -7.86 -3.75 4.52
N GLY A 211 -7.12 -4.24 5.52
CA GLY A 211 -7.58 -5.29 6.42
C GLY A 211 -7.53 -6.71 5.85
N LYS A 212 -6.78 -6.92 4.77
CA LYS A 212 -6.64 -8.27 4.18
C LYS A 212 -5.56 -9.07 4.91
N PRO A 213 -5.74 -10.39 5.05
CA PRO A 213 -4.69 -11.27 5.54
C PRO A 213 -3.46 -11.22 4.63
N VAL A 214 -2.28 -10.99 5.21
CA VAL A 214 -1.01 -10.91 4.48
C VAL A 214 -0.01 -11.89 5.06
N TRP A 215 0.60 -12.71 4.20
CA TRP A 215 1.78 -13.48 4.51
C TRP A 215 2.99 -12.80 3.89
N LEU A 216 3.89 -12.36 4.75
CA LEU A 216 5.15 -11.75 4.33
C LEU A 216 6.22 -12.85 4.25
N MET A 217 6.90 -12.90 3.09
CA MET A 217 7.96 -13.88 2.80
C MET A 217 9.34 -13.29 3.06
#